data_623268b0b0e1915d593657d6f5124492
#
_entry.id   623268b0b0e1915d593657d6f5124492
#
_cell.length_a   1.000
_cell.length_b   1.000
_cell.length_c   1.000
_cell.angle_alpha   90.00
_cell.angle_beta   90.00
_cell.angle_gamma   90.00
#
_symmetry.space_group_name_H-M   'P 1'
#
loop_
_entity.id
_entity.type
_entity.pdbx_description
1 polymer ?
#
loop_
_entity_poly.entity_id
_entity_poly.type
_entity_poly.pdbx_seq_one_letter_code
_entity_poly.pdbx_strand_id
1 'polypeptide(L)'
;MLALSSCASIPVINKSSELYLAGPAIRDYQPEGLVEEVQYECSVTGPTHRRMIVYLPKDYYTSGERYPVLYLLHGARGYETSWIRFGEVYQSTDSLWREGKAEHCIIVMPNINQYNDDEDYAGGRAKNAFESIWEVDGKAEWSFVHDVVMLTDSLYRTIPDKDHRAIAGLSIGGYQSVGFGANHPDIFGYVGALSPYFWASGQKHAYNKAFYGGLKQKIKNEFGSEPPSGYYLYAGKWDLTRPSTLRFHKWLNRKGYSHSYTKYPGSHDWPDGWTQEFKDMFQKLFK
;
A
#
# COMPACT_ATOMS: atom_id res chain seq x y z
N MET A 1 -19.52 -18.16 -29.97
CA MET A 1 -18.65 -18.73 -28.91
C MET A 1 -17.22 -18.55 -29.36
N LEU A 2 -16.57 -17.49 -28.93
CA LEU A 2 -15.13 -17.29 -29.09
C LEU A 2 -14.51 -17.52 -27.71
N ALA A 3 -13.84 -18.65 -27.58
CA ALA A 3 -13.03 -18.96 -26.42
C ALA A 3 -11.80 -18.02 -26.43
N LEU A 4 -11.82 -17.01 -25.61
CA LEU A 4 -10.63 -16.27 -25.24
C LEU A 4 -9.80 -17.15 -24.29
N SER A 5 -8.90 -17.95 -24.85
CA SER A 5 -7.84 -18.55 -24.08
C SER A 5 -6.83 -17.44 -23.76
N SER A 6 -7.02 -16.74 -22.64
CA SER A 6 -5.94 -15.99 -22.03
C SER A 6 -4.99 -17.03 -21.44
N CYS A 7 -3.87 -17.29 -22.11
CA CYS A 7 -2.71 -17.87 -21.44
C CYS A 7 -2.21 -16.82 -20.41
N ALA A 8 -2.85 -16.75 -19.26
CA ALA A 8 -2.23 -16.10 -18.13
C ALA A 8 -1.01 -16.97 -17.77
N SER A 9 0.18 -16.40 -17.87
CA SER A 9 1.40 -17.09 -17.42
C SER A 9 1.27 -17.39 -15.93
N ILE A 10 1.71 -18.57 -15.53
CA ILE A 10 1.71 -18.96 -14.11
C ILE A 10 2.67 -18.01 -13.39
N PRO A 11 2.23 -17.30 -12.34
CA PRO A 11 3.12 -16.42 -11.61
C PRO A 11 4.31 -17.20 -11.03
N VAL A 12 5.49 -16.62 -11.14
CA VAL A 12 6.72 -17.22 -10.60
C VAL A 12 6.90 -16.74 -9.17
N ILE A 13 7.02 -17.69 -8.24
CA ILE A 13 7.29 -17.40 -6.82
C ILE A 13 8.73 -17.80 -6.50
N ASN A 14 9.54 -16.81 -6.13
CA ASN A 14 10.89 -17.00 -5.61
C ASN A 14 10.88 -16.93 -4.09
N LYS A 15 11.21 -18.05 -3.42
CA LYS A 15 11.12 -18.20 -1.95
C LYS A 15 12.37 -17.72 -1.17
N SER A 16 13.43 -17.34 -1.85
CA SER A 16 14.62 -16.79 -1.22
C SER A 16 15.36 -15.92 -2.21
N SER A 17 15.24 -14.64 -2.07
CA SER A 17 16.00 -13.71 -2.87
C SER A 17 16.93 -12.93 -1.94
N GLU A 18 18.20 -13.28 -1.89
CA GLU A 18 19.24 -12.50 -1.24
C GLU A 18 19.27 -11.05 -1.75
N LEU A 19 18.77 -10.82 -2.98
CA LEU A 19 18.67 -9.52 -3.61
C LEU A 19 17.75 -8.55 -2.83
N TYR A 20 16.72 -9.04 -2.17
CA TYR A 20 15.72 -8.22 -1.46
C TYR A 20 16.07 -8.03 0.01
N LEU A 21 17.05 -8.78 0.51
CA LEU A 21 17.60 -8.62 1.86
C LEU A 21 18.74 -7.59 1.90
N ALA A 22 19.23 -7.14 0.74
CA ALA A 22 20.39 -6.26 0.63
C ALA A 22 20.00 -4.78 0.55
N GLY A 23 19.54 -4.20 1.63
CA GLY A 23 19.33 -2.74 1.75
C GLY A 23 20.10 -2.16 2.94
N PRO A 24 20.38 -0.84 2.98
CA PRO A 24 21.09 -0.23 4.10
C PRO A 24 20.40 -0.41 5.44
N ALA A 25 19.09 -0.54 5.48
CA ALA A 25 18.32 -0.81 6.70
C ALA A 25 18.31 -2.28 7.14
N ILE A 26 18.76 -3.22 6.28
CA ILE A 26 18.62 -4.66 6.54
C ILE A 26 19.97 -5.37 6.66
N ARG A 27 21.10 -4.68 6.51
CA ARG A 27 22.44 -5.32 6.44
C ARG A 27 22.73 -6.31 7.56
N ASP A 28 22.10 -6.12 8.73
CA ASP A 28 22.33 -6.90 9.93
C ASP A 28 21.05 -7.53 10.50
N TYR A 29 19.94 -7.51 9.77
CA TYR A 29 18.67 -8.05 10.24
C TYR A 29 18.22 -9.26 9.42
N GLN A 30 17.94 -10.36 10.11
CA GLN A 30 17.33 -11.55 9.52
C GLN A 30 15.84 -11.56 9.87
N PRO A 31 14.93 -11.48 8.86
CA PRO A 31 13.50 -11.56 9.12
C PRO A 31 13.10 -12.85 9.81
N GLU A 32 12.21 -12.79 10.80
CA GLU A 32 11.65 -13.97 11.45
C GLU A 32 10.60 -14.66 10.56
N GLY A 33 9.86 -13.88 9.78
CA GLY A 33 8.90 -14.35 8.81
C GLY A 33 9.53 -14.83 7.50
N LEU A 34 8.68 -15.22 6.57
CA LEU A 34 9.10 -15.73 5.26
C LEU A 34 8.94 -14.64 4.20
N VAL A 35 9.96 -14.46 3.37
CA VAL A 35 9.96 -13.47 2.29
C VAL A 35 9.82 -14.18 0.96
N GLU A 36 8.84 -13.77 0.15
CA GLU A 36 8.65 -14.27 -1.20
C GLU A 36 8.58 -13.11 -2.20
N GLU A 37 9.18 -13.29 -3.35
CA GLU A 37 8.97 -12.45 -4.51
C GLU A 37 8.00 -13.12 -5.45
N VAL A 38 6.97 -12.41 -5.85
CA VAL A 38 6.01 -12.85 -6.86
C VAL A 38 6.17 -12.01 -8.10
N GLN A 39 6.48 -12.67 -9.21
CA GLN A 39 6.46 -12.05 -10.53
C GLN A 39 5.14 -12.39 -11.22
N TYR A 40 4.49 -11.39 -11.78
CA TYR A 40 3.20 -11.53 -12.44
C TYR A 40 3.07 -10.64 -13.67
N GLU A 41 2.17 -10.99 -14.57
CA GLU A 41 1.85 -10.16 -15.73
C GLU A 41 0.82 -9.09 -15.38
N CYS A 42 1.08 -7.87 -15.87
CA CYS A 42 0.12 -6.78 -15.75
C CYS A 42 -0.90 -6.87 -16.89
N SER A 43 -2.18 -6.98 -16.54
CA SER A 43 -3.26 -7.19 -17.50
C SER A 43 -3.69 -5.93 -18.27
N VAL A 44 -3.25 -4.75 -17.87
CA VAL A 44 -3.84 -3.50 -18.40
C VAL A 44 -2.91 -2.64 -19.23
N THR A 45 -1.74 -2.33 -18.74
CA THR A 45 -0.76 -1.50 -19.48
C THR A 45 0.60 -1.54 -18.81
N GLY A 46 1.63 -1.24 -19.58
CA GLY A 46 2.99 -1.12 -19.10
C GLY A 46 3.78 -2.39 -19.30
N PRO A 47 4.87 -2.55 -18.58
CA PRO A 47 5.69 -3.73 -18.70
C PRO A 47 4.86 -4.98 -18.41
N THR A 48 5.05 -5.97 -19.22
CA THR A 48 4.34 -7.25 -19.11
C THR A 48 4.64 -7.97 -17.81
N HIS A 49 5.78 -7.67 -17.16
CA HIS A 49 6.22 -8.31 -15.94
C HIS A 49 6.30 -7.32 -14.79
N ARG A 50 5.63 -7.66 -13.69
CA ARG A 50 5.65 -6.89 -12.44
C ARG A 50 6.03 -7.77 -11.28
N ARG A 51 6.44 -7.11 -10.20
CA ARG A 51 6.84 -7.77 -8.97
C ARG A 51 6.09 -7.23 -7.77
N MET A 52 5.88 -8.10 -6.81
CA MET A 52 5.51 -7.75 -5.45
C MET A 52 6.33 -8.59 -4.48
N ILE A 53 6.66 -8.01 -3.33
CA ILE A 53 7.24 -8.77 -2.22
C ILE A 53 6.11 -9.11 -1.25
N VAL A 54 6.10 -10.35 -0.82
CA VAL A 54 5.13 -10.87 0.15
C VAL A 54 5.89 -11.29 1.40
N TYR A 55 5.49 -10.73 2.54
CA TYR A 55 6.01 -11.10 3.85
C TYR A 55 4.97 -11.88 4.62
N LEU A 56 5.32 -13.10 5.01
CA LEU A 56 4.43 -14.08 5.62
C LEU A 56 4.85 -14.33 7.07
N PRO A 57 3.91 -14.64 7.98
CA PRO A 57 4.24 -15.15 9.30
C PRO A 57 5.16 -16.39 9.22
N LYS A 58 6.06 -16.55 10.18
CA LYS A 58 7.08 -17.61 10.18
C LYS A 58 6.52 -19.03 10.10
N ASP A 59 5.32 -19.22 10.64
CA ASP A 59 4.61 -20.49 10.69
C ASP A 59 3.60 -20.67 9.54
N TYR A 60 3.59 -19.76 8.57
CA TYR A 60 2.61 -19.75 7.48
C TYR A 60 2.43 -21.13 6.83
N TYR A 61 3.51 -21.82 6.46
CA TYR A 61 3.42 -23.11 5.78
C TYR A 61 3.09 -24.30 6.70
N THR A 62 3.15 -24.13 8.00
CA THR A 62 2.92 -25.20 9.00
C THR A 62 1.62 -25.05 9.77
N SER A 63 1.11 -23.84 9.95
CA SER A 63 -0.10 -23.56 10.73
C SER A 63 -1.39 -24.02 10.06
N GLY A 64 -1.46 -24.00 8.73
CA GLY A 64 -2.71 -24.22 7.99
C GLY A 64 -3.72 -23.06 8.09
N GLU A 65 -3.43 -22.03 8.86
CA GLU A 65 -4.31 -20.88 9.11
C GLU A 65 -4.50 -20.00 7.89
N ARG A 66 -5.58 -19.24 7.88
CA ARG A 66 -5.84 -18.12 6.96
C ARG A 66 -5.53 -16.81 7.65
N TYR A 67 -5.02 -15.84 6.91
CA TYR A 67 -4.53 -14.59 7.45
C TYR A 67 -5.20 -13.37 6.83
N PRO A 68 -5.39 -12.30 7.61
CA PRO A 68 -5.67 -10.98 7.05
C PRO A 68 -4.55 -10.53 6.11
N VAL A 69 -4.84 -9.53 5.26
CA VAL A 69 -3.86 -9.01 4.30
C VAL A 69 -3.69 -7.50 4.44
N LEU A 70 -2.45 -7.05 4.57
CA LEU A 70 -2.06 -5.66 4.44
C LEU A 70 -1.38 -5.43 3.09
N TYR A 71 -1.98 -4.64 2.21
CA TYR A 71 -1.33 -4.10 1.02
C TYR A 71 -0.62 -2.80 1.37
N LEU A 72 0.72 -2.79 1.26
CA LEU A 72 1.56 -1.69 1.73
C LEU A 72 2.27 -1.00 0.56
N LEU A 73 1.75 0.18 0.17
CA LEU A 73 2.15 0.89 -1.03
C LEU A 73 3.34 1.83 -0.78
N HIS A 74 4.29 1.84 -1.71
CA HIS A 74 5.44 2.75 -1.67
C HIS A 74 5.08 4.18 -2.11
N GLY A 75 6.00 5.12 -1.93
CA GLY A 75 5.86 6.50 -2.39
C GLY A 75 6.36 6.72 -3.82
N ALA A 76 6.39 7.99 -4.23
CA ALA A 76 6.96 8.39 -5.52
C ALA A 76 8.40 7.90 -5.67
N ARG A 77 8.74 7.42 -6.87
CA ARG A 77 10.07 6.86 -7.20
C ARG A 77 10.48 5.67 -6.34
N GLY A 78 9.51 5.06 -5.64
CA GLY A 78 9.72 3.84 -4.88
C GLY A 78 9.48 2.59 -5.72
N TYR A 79 9.74 1.46 -5.08
CA TYR A 79 9.57 0.12 -5.64
C TYR A 79 8.98 -0.80 -4.57
N GLU A 80 8.66 -2.01 -4.92
CA GLU A 80 8.19 -3.06 -4.02
C GLU A 80 9.14 -3.31 -2.83
N THR A 81 10.42 -2.96 -3.00
CA THR A 81 11.45 -3.10 -1.94
C THR A 81 11.60 -1.87 -1.04
N SER A 82 10.90 -0.76 -1.31
CA SER A 82 11.15 0.51 -0.59
C SER A 82 10.91 0.41 0.92
N TRP A 83 9.83 -0.26 1.33
CA TRP A 83 9.51 -0.49 2.74
C TRP A 83 10.55 -1.36 3.45
N ILE A 84 11.16 -2.29 2.71
CA ILE A 84 12.21 -3.17 3.20
C ILE A 84 13.50 -2.37 3.36
N ARG A 85 13.90 -1.66 2.30
CA ARG A 85 15.22 -1.00 2.22
C ARG A 85 15.36 0.23 3.10
N PHE A 86 14.25 0.94 3.35
CA PHE A 86 14.28 2.25 4.02
C PHE A 86 13.32 2.31 5.22
N GLY A 87 12.27 1.48 5.24
CA GLY A 87 11.15 1.56 6.18
C GLY A 87 11.22 0.58 7.35
N GLU A 88 12.25 -0.25 7.42
CA GLU A 88 12.41 -1.23 8.51
C GLU A 88 11.15 -2.09 8.72
N VAL A 89 10.46 -2.45 7.62
CA VAL A 89 9.15 -3.13 7.72
C VAL A 89 9.27 -4.47 8.42
N TYR A 90 10.32 -5.26 8.17
CA TYR A 90 10.52 -6.56 8.81
C TYR A 90 10.78 -6.40 10.31
N GLN A 91 11.75 -5.55 10.69
CA GLN A 91 12.08 -5.29 12.08
C GLN A 91 10.87 -4.81 12.87
N SER A 92 10.10 -3.91 12.26
CA SER A 92 8.89 -3.35 12.87
C SER A 92 7.80 -4.39 13.05
N THR A 93 7.56 -5.18 12.01
CA THR A 93 6.53 -6.23 12.00
C THR A 93 6.86 -7.33 13.00
N ASP A 94 8.07 -7.87 12.94
CA ASP A 94 8.51 -8.96 13.82
C ASP A 94 8.48 -8.55 15.28
N SER A 95 8.92 -7.32 15.59
CA SER A 95 8.82 -6.80 16.95
C SER A 95 7.39 -6.73 17.46
N LEU A 96 6.47 -6.20 16.63
CA LEU A 96 5.06 -6.06 17.00
C LEU A 96 4.34 -7.40 17.11
N TRP A 97 4.67 -8.37 16.26
CA TRP A 97 4.14 -9.74 16.34
C TRP A 97 4.63 -10.46 17.59
N ARG A 98 5.94 -10.42 17.86
CA ARG A 98 6.55 -11.02 19.05
C ARG A 98 6.00 -10.44 20.36
N GLU A 99 5.70 -9.14 20.36
CA GLU A 99 5.11 -8.43 21.50
C GLU A 99 3.59 -8.61 21.61
N GLY A 100 2.93 -9.31 20.69
CA GLY A 100 1.49 -9.47 20.65
C GLY A 100 0.72 -8.16 20.44
N LYS A 101 1.37 -7.16 19.85
CA LYS A 101 0.79 -5.83 19.64
C LYS A 101 0.06 -5.68 18.31
N ALA A 102 0.38 -6.51 17.33
CA ALA A 102 -0.27 -6.55 16.02
C ALA A 102 -0.75 -7.96 15.68
N GLU A 103 -1.82 -8.05 14.92
CA GLU A 103 -2.30 -9.31 14.37
C GLU A 103 -1.33 -9.85 13.32
N HIS A 104 -1.14 -11.17 13.29
CA HIS A 104 -0.40 -11.85 12.24
C HIS A 104 -1.16 -11.71 10.93
N CYS A 105 -0.51 -11.21 9.91
CA CYS A 105 -1.11 -10.99 8.59
C CYS A 105 -0.09 -11.24 7.47
N ILE A 106 -0.59 -11.37 6.26
CA ILE A 106 0.22 -11.34 5.05
C ILE A 106 0.45 -9.88 4.69
N ILE A 107 1.71 -9.44 4.49
CA ILE A 107 2.02 -8.09 4.02
C ILE A 107 2.45 -8.18 2.56
N VAL A 108 1.72 -7.51 1.69
CA VAL A 108 1.97 -7.46 0.25
C VAL A 108 2.48 -6.08 -0.12
N MET A 109 3.67 -6.02 -0.68
CA MET A 109 4.32 -4.78 -1.11
C MET A 109 4.47 -4.81 -2.64
N PRO A 110 3.47 -4.32 -3.39
CA PRO A 110 3.53 -4.32 -4.85
C PRO A 110 4.33 -3.15 -5.38
N ASN A 111 4.88 -3.30 -6.58
CA ASN A 111 5.32 -2.15 -7.37
C ASN A 111 4.09 -1.46 -7.99
N ILE A 112 3.75 -0.27 -7.48
CA ILE A 112 2.60 0.52 -7.95
C ILE A 112 2.95 1.48 -9.09
N ASN A 113 4.18 1.51 -9.56
CA ASN A 113 4.59 2.28 -10.73
C ASN A 113 4.23 1.51 -11.99
N GLN A 114 3.22 1.94 -12.73
CA GLN A 114 2.70 1.22 -13.89
C GLN A 114 3.64 1.14 -15.09
N TYR A 115 4.58 2.08 -15.19
CA TYR A 115 5.44 2.22 -16.36
C TYR A 115 6.90 1.82 -16.09
N ASN A 116 7.20 1.22 -14.94
CA ASN A 116 8.51 0.66 -14.66
C ASN A 116 8.61 -0.75 -15.20
N ASP A 117 9.45 -0.94 -16.18
CA ASP A 117 9.94 -2.24 -16.61
C ASP A 117 11.22 -2.62 -15.84
N ASP A 118 11.67 -3.85 -16.03
CA ASP A 118 12.86 -4.38 -15.36
C ASP A 118 14.15 -3.66 -15.75
N GLU A 119 14.19 -2.98 -16.91
CA GLU A 119 15.34 -2.21 -17.37
C GLU A 119 15.48 -0.89 -16.60
N ASP A 120 14.36 -0.26 -16.22
CA ASP A 120 14.38 0.94 -15.38
C ASP A 120 14.84 0.65 -13.93
N TYR A 121 14.81 -0.60 -13.51
CA TYR A 121 15.25 -1.05 -12.19
C TYR A 121 16.77 -0.93 -12.01
N ALA A 122 17.55 -1.20 -13.06
CA ALA A 122 19.00 -1.09 -13.03
C ALA A 122 19.51 0.35 -12.91
N GLY A 123 18.70 1.34 -13.29
CA GLY A 123 19.03 2.78 -13.25
C GLY A 123 18.56 3.52 -12.00
N GLY A 124 17.76 2.91 -11.12
CA GLY A 124 17.32 3.49 -9.85
C GLY A 124 16.35 4.66 -9.93
N ARG A 125 15.77 4.95 -11.10
CA ARG A 125 14.78 6.03 -11.27
C ARG A 125 13.74 5.68 -12.32
N ALA A 126 12.49 5.59 -11.89
CA ALA A 126 11.35 5.52 -12.78
C ALA A 126 11.24 6.77 -13.64
N LYS A 127 11.33 6.65 -14.96
CA LYS A 127 11.26 7.79 -15.88
C LYS A 127 9.91 8.50 -15.85
N ASN A 128 8.81 7.78 -15.59
CA ASN A 128 7.44 8.28 -15.64
C ASN A 128 6.67 8.13 -14.33
N ALA A 129 7.38 8.09 -13.20
CA ALA A 129 6.81 7.84 -11.87
C ALA A 129 5.67 8.80 -11.46
N PHE A 130 5.51 9.94 -12.12
CA PHE A 130 4.47 10.91 -11.78
C PHE A 130 3.18 10.74 -12.59
N GLU A 131 3.20 10.18 -13.77
CA GLU A 131 2.01 10.07 -14.62
C GLU A 131 1.08 8.93 -14.16
N SER A 132 1.63 7.78 -13.82
CA SER A 132 0.87 6.63 -13.33
C SER A 132 0.36 6.76 -11.91
N ILE A 133 1.08 7.54 -11.10
CA ILE A 133 0.84 7.69 -9.68
C ILE A 133 -0.44 8.49 -9.38
N TRP A 134 -0.92 9.28 -10.33
CA TRP A 134 -2.06 10.16 -10.15
C TRP A 134 -3.40 9.53 -10.49
N GLU A 135 -3.41 8.37 -11.15
CA GLU A 135 -4.65 7.65 -11.47
C GLU A 135 -5.16 6.85 -10.26
N VAL A 136 -6.22 7.33 -9.63
CA VAL A 136 -7.00 6.57 -8.65
C VAL A 136 -8.33 6.07 -9.22
N ASP A 137 -8.63 6.44 -10.45
CA ASP A 137 -9.81 6.04 -11.21
C ASP A 137 -9.37 5.59 -12.59
N GLY A 138 -8.94 4.38 -12.77
CA GLY A 138 -8.55 3.95 -14.08
C GLY A 138 -7.75 2.66 -14.07
N LYS A 139 -6.84 2.56 -15.02
CA LYS A 139 -6.10 1.33 -15.27
C LYS A 139 -5.22 0.90 -14.09
N ALA A 140 -4.63 1.87 -13.36
CA ALA A 140 -3.80 1.59 -12.19
C ALA A 140 -4.59 0.95 -11.06
N GLU A 141 -5.74 1.49 -10.77
CA GLU A 141 -6.65 0.99 -9.76
C GLU A 141 -7.22 -0.37 -10.16
N TRP A 142 -7.65 -0.49 -11.42
CA TRP A 142 -8.15 -1.75 -11.94
C TRP A 142 -7.09 -2.85 -11.86
N SER A 143 -5.87 -2.57 -12.32
CA SER A 143 -4.73 -3.48 -12.24
C SER A 143 -4.41 -3.85 -10.78
N PHE A 144 -4.44 -2.89 -9.87
CA PHE A 144 -4.20 -3.18 -8.46
C PHE A 144 -5.21 -4.20 -7.90
N VAL A 145 -6.48 -4.03 -8.18
CA VAL A 145 -7.51 -4.98 -7.73
C VAL A 145 -7.35 -6.35 -8.39
N HIS A 146 -7.18 -6.39 -9.70
CA HIS A 146 -7.19 -7.64 -10.47
C HIS A 146 -5.85 -8.37 -10.45
N ASP A 147 -4.75 -7.63 -10.63
CA ASP A 147 -3.42 -8.24 -10.77
C ASP A 147 -2.69 -8.38 -9.43
N VAL A 148 -3.13 -7.69 -8.37
CA VAL A 148 -2.50 -7.80 -7.05
C VAL A 148 -3.44 -8.43 -6.04
N VAL A 149 -4.64 -7.86 -5.82
CA VAL A 149 -5.54 -8.35 -4.76
C VAL A 149 -6.06 -9.74 -5.08
N MET A 150 -6.65 -9.93 -6.26
CA MET A 150 -7.19 -11.24 -6.66
C MET A 150 -6.09 -12.29 -6.82
N LEU A 151 -4.93 -11.90 -7.33
CA LEU A 151 -3.78 -12.81 -7.41
C LEU A 151 -3.31 -13.25 -6.03
N THR A 152 -3.20 -12.32 -5.07
CA THR A 152 -2.85 -12.64 -3.68
C THR A 152 -3.82 -13.64 -3.07
N ASP A 153 -5.11 -13.45 -3.25
CA ASP A 153 -6.15 -14.38 -2.78
C ASP A 153 -6.04 -15.77 -3.43
N SER A 154 -5.58 -15.84 -4.69
CA SER A 154 -5.38 -17.09 -5.40
C SER A 154 -4.12 -17.86 -4.98
N LEU A 155 -3.07 -17.15 -4.57
CA LEU A 155 -1.77 -17.73 -4.24
C LEU A 155 -1.62 -18.05 -2.74
N TYR A 156 -2.31 -17.30 -1.89
CA TYR A 156 -2.11 -17.37 -0.44
C TYR A 156 -3.40 -17.69 0.32
N ARG A 157 -3.24 -18.21 1.53
CA ARG A 157 -4.36 -18.45 2.45
C ARG A 157 -4.79 -17.14 3.11
N THR A 158 -5.46 -16.31 2.35
CA THR A 158 -6.06 -15.05 2.81
C THR A 158 -7.45 -15.28 3.42
N ILE A 159 -7.90 -14.36 4.28
CA ILE A 159 -9.30 -14.20 4.65
C ILE A 159 -9.86 -13.15 3.69
N PRO A 160 -10.67 -13.55 2.67
CA PRO A 160 -10.96 -12.69 1.53
C PRO A 160 -12.18 -11.78 1.72
N ASP A 161 -12.31 -11.18 2.90
CA ASP A 161 -13.35 -10.20 3.20
C ASP A 161 -12.75 -8.83 3.55
N LYS A 162 -13.58 -7.79 3.57
CA LYS A 162 -13.14 -6.42 3.81
C LYS A 162 -12.57 -6.20 5.21
N ASP A 163 -13.12 -6.90 6.22
CA ASP A 163 -12.73 -6.70 7.62
C ASP A 163 -11.36 -7.34 7.94
N HIS A 164 -10.86 -8.16 7.01
CA HIS A 164 -9.53 -8.76 7.06
C HIS A 164 -8.60 -8.23 5.95
N ARG A 165 -8.96 -7.09 5.33
CA ARG A 165 -8.14 -6.51 4.27
C ARG A 165 -7.88 -5.03 4.51
N ALA A 166 -6.59 -4.69 4.58
CA ALA A 166 -6.08 -3.34 4.74
C ALA A 166 -5.32 -2.87 3.51
N ILE A 167 -5.49 -1.60 3.17
CA ILE A 167 -4.63 -0.90 2.21
C ILE A 167 -3.99 0.29 2.89
N ALA A 168 -2.67 0.40 2.82
CA ALA A 168 -1.94 1.52 3.39
C ALA A 168 -0.76 1.91 2.52
N GLY A 169 -0.27 3.12 2.68
CA GLY A 169 0.91 3.57 1.96
C GLY A 169 1.40 4.92 2.40
N LEU A 170 2.61 5.26 1.96
CA LEU A 170 3.25 6.54 2.27
C LEU A 170 3.18 7.49 1.06
N SER A 171 3.10 8.79 1.34
CA SER A 171 3.17 9.82 0.31
C SER A 171 2.13 9.61 -0.80
N ILE A 172 2.55 9.30 -2.00
CA ILE A 172 1.68 8.96 -3.13
C ILE A 172 0.95 7.64 -2.90
N GLY A 173 1.61 6.63 -2.34
CA GLY A 173 0.96 5.40 -1.92
C GLY A 173 -0.14 5.65 -0.88
N GLY A 174 0.06 6.61 0.03
CA GLY A 174 -0.98 7.05 0.96
C GLY A 174 -2.16 7.71 0.28
N TYR A 175 -1.90 8.51 -0.76
CA TYR A 175 -2.93 9.09 -1.62
C TYR A 175 -3.73 8.02 -2.37
N GLN A 176 -3.05 7.04 -2.96
CA GLN A 176 -3.68 5.91 -3.64
C GLN A 176 -4.49 5.05 -2.67
N SER A 177 -3.97 4.79 -1.46
CA SER A 177 -4.70 4.04 -0.43
C SER A 177 -6.04 4.68 -0.08
N VAL A 178 -6.08 6.01 0.03
CA VAL A 178 -7.32 6.76 0.24
C VAL A 178 -8.26 6.64 -0.96
N GLY A 179 -7.72 6.75 -2.18
CA GLY A 179 -8.51 6.65 -3.42
C GLY A 179 -9.08 5.25 -3.63
N PHE A 180 -8.24 4.24 -3.57
CA PHE A 180 -8.65 2.83 -3.79
C PHE A 180 -9.60 2.37 -2.68
N GLY A 181 -9.32 2.70 -1.42
CA GLY A 181 -10.22 2.38 -0.32
C GLY A 181 -11.59 3.05 -0.44
N ALA A 182 -11.66 4.28 -0.98
CA ALA A 182 -12.93 4.94 -1.23
C ALA A 182 -13.69 4.39 -2.44
N ASN A 183 -12.98 3.84 -3.42
CA ASN A 183 -13.59 3.26 -4.62
C ASN A 183 -14.05 1.81 -4.41
N HIS A 184 -13.40 1.10 -3.47
CA HIS A 184 -13.62 -0.31 -3.18
C HIS A 184 -13.88 -0.57 -1.68
N PRO A 185 -14.95 0.01 -1.10
CA PRO A 185 -15.27 -0.15 0.31
C PRO A 185 -15.72 -1.59 0.65
N ASP A 186 -16.12 -2.34 -0.37
CA ASP A 186 -16.43 -3.78 -0.31
C ASP A 186 -15.18 -4.66 -0.23
N ILE A 187 -14.02 -4.12 -0.63
CA ILE A 187 -12.73 -4.83 -0.62
C ILE A 187 -11.88 -4.48 0.60
N PHE A 188 -11.82 -3.20 0.98
CA PHE A 188 -10.92 -2.69 2.01
C PHE A 188 -11.67 -2.14 3.22
N GLY A 189 -11.63 -2.87 4.33
CA GLY A 189 -12.17 -2.40 5.61
C GLY A 189 -11.20 -1.50 6.39
N TYR A 190 -9.92 -1.50 6.05
CA TYR A 190 -8.92 -0.66 6.71
C TYR A 190 -8.15 0.16 5.69
N VAL A 191 -8.06 1.47 5.94
CA VAL A 191 -7.35 2.42 5.07
C VAL A 191 -6.33 3.20 5.91
N GLY A 192 -5.06 3.12 5.53
CA GLY A 192 -3.96 3.84 6.16
C GLY A 192 -3.28 4.81 5.20
N ALA A 193 -3.22 6.08 5.55
CA ALA A 193 -2.58 7.10 4.74
C ALA A 193 -1.47 7.79 5.53
N LEU A 194 -0.23 7.38 5.27
CA LEU A 194 0.98 7.85 5.92
C LEU A 194 1.53 9.04 5.13
N SER A 195 1.42 10.22 5.70
CA SER A 195 1.86 11.47 5.05
C SER A 195 1.37 11.59 3.59
N PRO A 196 0.06 11.40 3.33
CA PRO A 196 -0.48 11.30 1.97
C PRO A 196 -0.26 12.58 1.17
N TYR A 197 0.18 12.43 -0.07
CA TYR A 197 0.46 13.55 -0.94
C TYR A 197 -0.79 14.02 -1.70
N PHE A 198 -1.71 14.70 -1.01
CA PHE A 198 -2.94 15.22 -1.64
C PHE A 198 -2.74 16.48 -2.48
N TRP A 199 -1.61 17.17 -2.34
CA TRP A 199 -1.40 18.48 -2.96
C TRP A 199 0.08 18.81 -3.09
N ALA A 200 0.52 19.05 -4.31
CA ALA A 200 1.76 19.78 -4.53
C ALA A 200 1.47 21.28 -4.46
N SER A 201 2.07 21.98 -3.50
CA SER A 201 2.01 23.44 -3.47
C SER A 201 2.57 24.01 -4.78
N GLY A 202 1.77 24.81 -5.49
CA GLY A 202 2.16 25.47 -6.74
C GLY A 202 1.72 24.78 -8.03
N GLN A 203 1.26 23.55 -8.01
CA GLN A 203 0.68 22.93 -9.20
C GLN A 203 -0.79 23.33 -9.35
N LYS A 204 -1.04 24.29 -10.23
CA LYS A 204 -2.39 24.70 -10.68
C LYS A 204 -2.98 23.66 -11.66
N HIS A 205 -2.84 22.38 -11.39
CA HIS A 205 -3.40 21.39 -12.28
C HIS A 205 -4.90 21.23 -12.03
N ALA A 206 -5.68 21.44 -13.08
CA ALA A 206 -7.12 21.14 -13.11
C ALA A 206 -7.42 19.73 -12.62
N TYR A 207 -6.51 18.80 -12.85
CA TYR A 207 -6.53 17.41 -12.40
C TYR A 207 -6.62 17.30 -10.86
N ASN A 208 -5.74 17.96 -10.11
CA ASN A 208 -5.76 17.91 -8.63
C ASN A 208 -7.06 18.44 -8.05
N LYS A 209 -7.67 19.45 -8.68
CA LYS A 209 -8.96 20.00 -8.23
C LYS A 209 -10.11 19.04 -8.54
N ALA A 210 -10.11 18.46 -9.73
CA ALA A 210 -11.12 17.49 -10.14
C ALA A 210 -11.02 16.21 -9.31
N PHE A 211 -9.79 15.68 -9.12
CA PHE A 211 -9.54 14.51 -8.29
C PHE A 211 -9.98 14.71 -6.84
N TYR A 212 -9.51 15.76 -6.18
CA TYR A 212 -9.88 16.02 -4.78
C TYR A 212 -11.38 16.26 -4.60
N GLY A 213 -12.03 16.85 -5.59
CA GLY A 213 -13.48 17.00 -5.64
C GLY A 213 -14.17 15.65 -5.84
N GLY A 214 -13.68 14.83 -6.77
CA GLY A 214 -14.16 13.48 -7.04
C GLY A 214 -14.00 12.55 -5.85
N LEU A 215 -12.81 12.51 -5.24
CA LEU A 215 -12.54 11.74 -4.03
C LEU A 215 -13.51 12.10 -2.89
N LYS A 216 -13.72 13.39 -2.64
CA LYS A 216 -14.69 13.84 -1.63
C LYS A 216 -16.12 13.39 -1.94
N GLN A 217 -16.52 13.40 -3.19
CA GLN A 217 -17.85 12.97 -3.58
C GLN A 217 -17.99 11.45 -3.40
N LYS A 218 -16.98 10.67 -3.75
CA LYS A 218 -16.94 9.22 -3.54
C LYS A 218 -17.01 8.87 -2.06
N ILE A 219 -16.13 9.42 -1.24
CA ILE A 219 -16.17 9.22 0.21
C ILE A 219 -17.54 9.58 0.78
N LYS A 220 -18.15 10.66 0.32
CA LYS A 220 -19.49 11.06 0.76
C LYS A 220 -20.55 10.01 0.40
N ASN A 221 -20.46 9.43 -0.76
CA ASN A 221 -21.42 8.42 -1.23
C ASN A 221 -21.24 7.08 -0.52
N GLU A 222 -19.98 6.61 -0.43
CA GLU A 222 -19.64 5.25 -0.02
C GLU A 222 -19.48 5.12 1.51
N PHE A 223 -18.79 6.06 2.17
CA PHE A 223 -18.61 6.01 3.63
C PHE A 223 -19.91 6.26 4.40
N GLY A 224 -20.94 6.79 3.75
CA GLY A 224 -22.25 6.95 4.36
C GLY A 224 -23.04 5.64 4.45
N SER A 225 -22.78 4.70 3.54
CA SER A 225 -23.43 3.40 3.47
C SER A 225 -22.61 2.29 4.12
N GLU A 226 -21.29 2.28 3.87
CA GLU A 226 -20.37 1.26 4.39
C GLU A 226 -19.03 1.92 4.80
N PRO A 227 -18.95 2.53 5.98
CA PRO A 227 -17.70 3.10 6.44
C PRO A 227 -16.64 2.01 6.64
N PRO A 228 -15.35 2.32 6.41
CA PRO A 228 -14.28 1.39 6.73
C PRO A 228 -14.24 1.10 8.24
N SER A 229 -13.85 -0.11 8.61
CA SER A 229 -13.68 -0.55 10.00
C SER A 229 -12.57 0.25 10.70
N GLY A 230 -11.53 0.67 9.94
CA GLY A 230 -10.49 1.56 10.41
C GLY A 230 -10.03 2.54 9.33
N TYR A 231 -9.94 3.83 9.67
CA TYR A 231 -9.45 4.87 8.77
C TYR A 231 -8.42 5.75 9.47
N TYR A 232 -7.18 5.66 9.03
CA TYR A 232 -6.02 6.20 9.73
C TYR A 232 -5.27 7.22 8.86
N LEU A 233 -5.19 8.46 9.33
CA LEU A 233 -4.44 9.53 8.69
C LEU A 233 -3.24 9.92 9.55
N TYR A 234 -2.08 10.02 8.95
CA TYR A 234 -0.84 10.40 9.60
C TYR A 234 -0.17 11.55 8.86
N ALA A 235 0.54 12.40 9.60
CA ALA A 235 1.44 13.39 9.01
C ALA A 235 2.50 13.85 10.02
N GLY A 236 3.74 13.90 9.59
CA GLY A 236 4.84 14.44 10.38
C GLY A 236 4.64 15.92 10.75
N LYS A 237 5.19 16.35 11.89
CA LYS A 237 5.11 17.75 12.35
C LYS A 237 5.69 18.73 11.33
N TRP A 238 6.78 18.33 10.68
CA TRP A 238 7.53 19.12 9.71
C TRP A 238 7.30 18.65 8.27
N ASP A 239 6.31 17.79 8.06
CA ASP A 239 6.00 17.22 6.76
C ASP A 239 5.34 18.25 5.85
N LEU A 240 5.84 18.34 4.61
CA LEU A 240 5.30 19.23 3.57
C LEU A 240 3.84 18.90 3.19
N THR A 241 3.41 17.64 3.37
CA THR A 241 2.04 17.20 3.06
C THR A 241 1.05 17.49 4.18
N ARG A 242 1.53 17.77 5.39
CA ARG A 242 0.70 17.98 6.57
C ARG A 242 -0.43 19.03 6.38
N PRO A 243 -0.23 20.18 5.72
CA PRO A 243 -1.31 21.12 5.52
C PRO A 243 -2.48 20.57 4.72
N SER A 244 -2.22 19.73 3.71
CA SER A 244 -3.27 19.08 2.92
C SER A 244 -3.95 17.95 3.68
N THR A 245 -3.19 17.14 4.39
CA THR A 245 -3.71 16.07 5.26
C THR A 245 -4.59 16.64 6.36
N LEU A 246 -4.18 17.75 7.00
CA LEU A 246 -4.98 18.42 8.01
C LEU A 246 -6.29 19.02 7.44
N ARG A 247 -6.27 19.55 6.21
CA ARG A 247 -7.50 19.99 5.54
C ARG A 247 -8.45 18.84 5.25
N PHE A 248 -7.93 17.70 4.85
CA PHE A 248 -8.70 16.49 4.61
C PHE A 248 -9.30 15.95 5.91
N HIS A 249 -8.52 15.82 6.98
CA HIS A 249 -8.98 15.49 8.33
C HIS A 249 -10.14 16.40 8.78
N LYS A 250 -9.97 17.73 8.67
CA LYS A 250 -11.03 18.68 9.04
C LYS A 250 -12.28 18.52 8.16
N TRP A 251 -12.13 18.12 6.91
CA TRP A 251 -13.28 17.86 6.05
C TRP A 251 -14.02 16.57 6.47
N LEU A 252 -13.31 15.48 6.78
CA LEU A 252 -13.89 14.25 7.30
C LEU A 252 -14.67 14.51 8.60
N ASN A 253 -14.08 15.25 9.54
CA ASN A 253 -14.75 15.67 10.78
C ASN A 253 -16.06 16.44 10.53
N ARG A 254 -16.04 17.42 9.62
CA ARG A 254 -17.26 18.19 9.29
C ARG A 254 -18.35 17.35 8.63
N LYS A 255 -17.98 16.21 8.05
CA LYS A 255 -18.92 15.27 7.42
C LYS A 255 -19.34 14.14 8.34
N GLY A 256 -18.79 14.07 9.54
CA GLY A 256 -19.10 13.03 10.51
C GLY A 256 -18.50 11.65 10.19
N TYR A 257 -17.48 11.60 9.33
CA TYR A 257 -16.82 10.32 9.01
C TYR A 257 -15.84 9.91 10.10
N SER A 258 -16.00 8.70 10.61
CA SER A 258 -15.11 8.14 11.63
C SER A 258 -13.71 7.94 11.07
N HIS A 259 -12.70 8.49 11.71
CA HIS A 259 -11.30 8.33 11.34
C HIS A 259 -10.40 8.81 12.48
N SER A 260 -9.13 8.43 12.45
CA SER A 260 -8.11 9.00 13.31
C SER A 260 -7.16 9.91 12.54
N TYR A 261 -6.61 10.92 13.20
CA TYR A 261 -5.51 11.71 12.69
C TYR A 261 -4.41 11.82 13.73
N THR A 262 -3.25 11.30 13.39
CA THR A 262 -2.08 11.28 14.26
C THR A 262 -0.95 12.13 13.68
N LYS A 263 -0.34 12.96 14.52
CA LYS A 263 0.80 13.79 14.17
C LYS A 263 2.05 13.30 14.87
N TYR A 264 3.10 13.01 14.09
CA TYR A 264 4.40 12.63 14.62
C TYR A 264 5.44 13.75 14.58
N PRO A 265 6.46 13.71 15.46
CA PRO A 265 7.63 14.56 15.35
C PRO A 265 8.52 14.02 14.22
N GLY A 266 8.29 14.45 12.99
CA GLY A 266 9.05 14.00 11.82
C GLY A 266 8.77 14.86 10.61
N SER A 267 9.49 14.61 9.54
CA SER A 267 9.32 15.23 8.22
C SER A 267 8.79 14.21 7.21
N HIS A 268 8.82 14.56 5.93
CA HIS A 268 8.44 13.66 4.83
C HIS A 268 9.63 12.77 4.46
N ASP A 269 10.01 11.86 5.35
CA ASP A 269 11.26 11.12 5.23
C ASP A 269 11.28 9.79 6.01
N TRP A 270 12.30 8.96 5.72
CA TRP A 270 12.68 7.75 6.40
C TRP A 270 13.83 8.01 7.39
N PRO A 271 13.94 7.19 8.46
CA PRO A 271 12.98 6.24 9.03
C PRO A 271 12.04 6.90 10.04
N ASP A 272 12.34 8.14 10.49
CA ASP A 272 11.74 8.75 11.69
C ASP A 272 10.26 9.14 11.52
N GLY A 273 9.84 9.40 10.27
CA GLY A 273 8.44 9.71 9.96
C GLY A 273 7.64 8.45 9.69
N TRP A 274 7.80 7.91 8.50
CA TRP A 274 6.92 6.86 7.96
C TRP A 274 7.02 5.52 8.68
N THR A 275 8.20 5.15 9.21
CA THR A 275 8.35 3.93 10.01
C THR A 275 7.56 4.01 11.31
N GLN A 276 7.53 5.17 11.98
CA GLN A 276 6.73 5.36 13.19
C GLN A 276 5.24 5.40 12.89
N GLU A 277 4.85 6.07 11.80
CA GLU A 277 3.47 6.07 11.32
C GLU A 277 3.00 4.65 11.00
N PHE A 278 3.83 3.84 10.34
CA PHE A 278 3.57 2.43 10.07
C PHE A 278 3.36 1.62 11.35
N LYS A 279 4.30 1.71 12.30
CA LYS A 279 4.23 0.98 13.58
C LYS A 279 2.95 1.30 14.36
N ASP A 280 2.56 2.56 14.42
CA ASP A 280 1.34 2.96 15.13
C ASP A 280 0.08 2.49 14.43
N MET A 281 0.04 2.57 13.10
CA MET A 281 -1.08 2.08 12.30
C MET A 281 -1.21 0.55 12.41
N PHE A 282 -0.10 -0.16 12.22
CA PHE A 282 -0.07 -1.63 12.14
C PHE A 282 -0.64 -2.29 13.40
N GLN A 283 -0.41 -1.70 14.58
CA GLN A 283 -0.99 -2.17 15.84
C GLN A 283 -2.52 -2.05 15.92
N LYS A 284 -3.15 -1.31 15.04
CA LYS A 284 -4.59 -1.02 15.05
C LYS A 284 -5.36 -1.79 13.99
N LEU A 285 -4.65 -2.43 13.05
CA LEU A 285 -5.29 -3.20 11.99
C LEU A 285 -5.88 -4.50 12.51
N PHE A 286 -7.01 -4.88 11.97
CA PHE A 286 -7.68 -6.16 12.18
C PHE A 286 -8.12 -6.44 13.64
N LYS A 287 -8.43 -5.38 14.40
CA LYS A 287 -8.91 -5.47 15.81
C LYS A 287 -10.38 -5.11 15.93
#